data_871e2e721fe0818a1bcdfb8ef36c867a
#
_entry.id   871e2e721fe0818a1bcdfb8ef36c867a
#
_cell.length_a   1.000
_cell.length_b   1.000
_cell.length_c   1.000
_cell.angle_alpha   90.00
_cell.angle_beta   90.00
_cell.angle_gamma   90.00
#
_symmetry.space_group_name_H-M   'P 1'
#
loop_
_entity.id
_entity.type
_entity.pdbx_description
1 polymer ?
#
loop_
_entity_poly.entity_id
_entity_poly.type
_entity_poly.pdbx_seq_one_letter_code
_entity_poly.pdbx_strand_id
1 'polypeptide(L)'
;MNSLNQVVSLLELSPPPFIFINAPIASNFIVETLLSALQEKIRFVHIDGISCFTPRLLYDTILNGLSHHTPSWDDGCRNWSEETANDSMDSFLHALKSLHASLCSETRVDKLPLALVIDKPERVKERMPDLLAPLTRLAELTQLDVSVVLVSEVRWEDIRPPLGAAIDPYYVDIPVPTKEVIIDHLVKVYSDPYDPILLQTYTDFIHILVDVCFLYTNDPHEIQYISSARWPGFIKPVLDAHRMNVEAAEDGDEVDFERPSTEVLLRLTRHFKPSLSLALEQLYPRLTNAADWARANESDAASLAKDDLSSSDLKDTLPLSASLPRLSQFILIAAYIASMNPPKSDLRLFGRAADDKKHRRRPVKRQMANAKPKSGPAKIPQRFLGPSPFPLERLIAILGSLVEENDPIASEINKATSLAPDGLDFRIPGEGTDYEVTRVGVYASIAQLTSLRLLVRTTSVDKLDGLSAMFKCGSGAPSSYEVILDLARGLDVSLPDLIWDNAAMG
;
A
#
# COMPACT_ATOMS: atom_id res chain seq x y z
N MET A 1 22.76 -4.76 -5.62
CA MET A 1 23.30 -5.49 -6.78
C MET A 1 24.56 -6.34 -6.46
N ASN A 2 25.60 -5.81 -5.81
CA ASN A 2 26.80 -6.60 -5.49
C ASN A 2 26.52 -7.87 -4.68
N SER A 3 25.63 -7.80 -3.69
CA SER A 3 25.26 -8.96 -2.85
C SER A 3 24.54 -10.06 -3.64
N LEU A 4 23.68 -9.71 -4.59
CA LEU A 4 23.00 -10.67 -5.47
C LEU A 4 23.99 -11.37 -6.41
N ASN A 5 24.92 -10.60 -7.00
CA ASN A 5 25.96 -11.18 -7.84
C ASN A 5 26.85 -12.14 -7.06
N GLN A 6 27.12 -11.85 -5.77
CA GLN A 6 27.83 -12.80 -4.90
C GLN A 6 27.04 -14.09 -4.69
N VAL A 7 25.71 -13.99 -4.43
CA VAL A 7 24.86 -15.19 -4.31
C VAL A 7 24.88 -16.03 -5.57
N VAL A 8 24.75 -15.40 -6.74
CA VAL A 8 24.81 -16.09 -8.04
C VAL A 8 26.17 -16.80 -8.21
N SER A 9 27.26 -16.09 -7.93
CA SER A 9 28.61 -16.69 -8.01
C SER A 9 28.83 -17.84 -7.00
N LEU A 10 28.25 -17.72 -5.79
CA LEU A 10 28.29 -18.81 -4.82
C LEU A 10 27.53 -20.05 -5.30
N LEU A 11 26.35 -19.84 -5.86
CA LEU A 11 25.54 -20.94 -6.40
C LEU A 11 26.20 -21.62 -7.60
N GLU A 12 27.00 -20.89 -8.41
CA GLU A 12 27.76 -21.45 -9.53
C GLU A 12 29.00 -22.26 -9.10
N LEU A 13 29.78 -21.70 -8.17
CA LEU A 13 31.10 -22.22 -7.86
C LEU A 13 31.12 -23.21 -6.71
N SER A 14 30.37 -22.92 -5.64
CA SER A 14 30.32 -23.71 -4.41
C SER A 14 28.98 -23.48 -3.70
N PRO A 15 27.91 -24.15 -4.15
CA PRO A 15 26.57 -23.90 -3.68
C PRO A 15 26.42 -24.27 -2.19
N PRO A 16 26.15 -23.31 -1.31
CA PRO A 16 25.79 -23.61 0.09
C PRO A 16 24.46 -24.38 0.12
N PRO A 17 24.28 -25.33 1.03
CA PRO A 17 23.04 -26.12 1.09
C PRO A 17 21.81 -25.26 1.42
N PHE A 18 22.01 -24.15 2.14
CA PHE A 18 20.92 -23.28 2.55
C PHE A 18 21.37 -21.82 2.59
N ILE A 19 20.66 -20.97 1.87
CA ILE A 19 20.86 -19.51 1.78
C ILE A 19 19.58 -18.82 2.24
N PHE A 20 19.72 -17.81 3.07
CA PHE A 20 18.62 -16.93 3.46
C PHE A 20 18.90 -15.50 3.01
N ILE A 21 18.02 -14.96 2.17
CA ILE A 21 18.10 -13.59 1.67
C ILE A 21 17.03 -12.76 2.39
N ASN A 22 17.48 -11.80 3.20
CA ASN A 22 16.61 -10.83 3.83
C ASN A 22 16.47 -9.61 2.90
N ALA A 23 15.26 -9.38 2.42
CA ALA A 23 14.92 -8.26 1.53
C ALA A 23 13.70 -7.53 2.11
N PRO A 24 13.87 -6.62 3.08
CA PRO A 24 12.76 -6.01 3.83
C PRO A 24 11.83 -5.13 2.97
N ILE A 25 12.28 -4.76 1.78
CA ILE A 25 11.50 -3.98 0.80
C ILE A 25 11.82 -4.54 -0.58
N ALA A 26 10.79 -4.61 -1.42
CA ALA A 26 10.92 -5.05 -2.82
C ALA A 26 11.40 -6.51 -3.00
N SER A 27 10.90 -7.44 -2.17
CA SER A 27 11.26 -8.87 -2.28
C SER A 27 11.00 -9.41 -3.69
N ASN A 28 9.88 -9.06 -4.32
CA ASN A 28 9.54 -9.47 -5.68
C ASN A 28 10.60 -9.02 -6.71
N PHE A 29 11.06 -7.77 -6.63
CA PHE A 29 12.12 -7.24 -7.49
C PHE A 29 13.44 -8.00 -7.32
N ILE A 30 13.78 -8.33 -6.08
CA ILE A 30 14.99 -9.09 -5.75
C ILE A 30 14.89 -10.51 -6.29
N VAL A 31 13.74 -11.17 -6.14
CA VAL A 31 13.48 -12.51 -6.71
C VAL A 31 13.62 -12.46 -8.23
N GLU A 32 12.96 -11.56 -8.94
CA GLU A 32 13.05 -11.44 -10.40
C GLU A 32 14.48 -11.20 -10.89
N THR A 33 15.20 -10.30 -10.20
CA THR A 33 16.61 -10.03 -10.51
C THR A 33 17.48 -11.27 -10.29
N LEU A 34 17.24 -12.02 -9.22
CA LEU A 34 17.94 -13.27 -8.92
C LEU A 34 17.65 -14.32 -9.99
N LEU A 35 16.36 -14.54 -10.32
CA LEU A 35 15.94 -15.52 -11.30
C LEU A 35 16.51 -15.22 -12.69
N SER A 36 16.47 -13.95 -13.11
CA SER A 36 17.07 -13.55 -14.40
C SER A 36 18.58 -13.77 -14.46
N ALA A 37 19.29 -13.61 -13.33
CA ALA A 37 20.71 -13.86 -13.24
C ALA A 37 21.07 -15.37 -13.19
N LEU A 38 20.14 -16.22 -12.74
CA LEU A 38 20.32 -17.68 -12.68
C LEU A 38 19.93 -18.39 -13.97
N GLN A 39 19.09 -17.79 -14.82
CA GLN A 39 18.44 -18.42 -15.96
C GLN A 39 19.39 -19.12 -16.95
N GLU A 40 20.58 -18.57 -17.16
CA GLU A 40 21.57 -19.13 -18.10
C GLU A 40 22.63 -20.01 -17.42
N LYS A 41 22.64 -20.10 -16.09
CA LYS A 41 23.78 -20.61 -15.32
C LYS A 41 23.51 -21.89 -14.57
N ILE A 42 22.34 -22.00 -13.94
CA ILE A 42 22.01 -23.09 -13.03
C ILE A 42 20.58 -23.55 -13.28
N ARG A 43 20.33 -24.85 -13.08
CA ARG A 43 18.95 -25.37 -13.07
C ARG A 43 18.27 -24.94 -11.78
N PHE A 44 17.18 -24.18 -11.90
CA PHE A 44 16.46 -23.69 -10.74
C PHE A 44 14.95 -23.82 -10.89
N VAL A 45 14.24 -23.73 -9.78
CA VAL A 45 12.79 -23.54 -9.73
C VAL A 45 12.46 -22.40 -8.79
N HIS A 46 11.50 -21.58 -9.17
CA HIS A 46 10.90 -20.55 -8.33
C HIS A 46 9.57 -21.04 -7.74
N ILE A 47 9.40 -20.84 -6.44
CA ILE A 47 8.25 -21.28 -5.67
C ILE A 47 7.72 -20.08 -4.88
N ASP A 48 6.48 -19.70 -5.14
CA ASP A 48 5.81 -18.68 -4.34
C ASP A 48 5.15 -19.37 -3.12
N GLY A 49 5.56 -18.99 -1.93
CA GLY A 49 5.03 -19.51 -0.66
C GLY A 49 3.55 -19.24 -0.43
N ILE A 50 2.95 -18.31 -1.18
CA ILE A 50 1.51 -18.04 -1.11
C ILE A 50 0.73 -19.09 -1.91
N SER A 51 1.17 -19.41 -3.11
CA SER A 51 0.52 -20.35 -4.01
C SER A 51 0.62 -21.80 -3.54
N CYS A 52 1.73 -22.16 -2.88
CA CYS A 52 1.99 -23.50 -2.39
C CYS A 52 1.51 -23.69 -0.94
N PHE A 53 0.21 -23.86 -0.73
CA PHE A 53 -0.40 -23.95 0.60
C PHE A 53 -0.55 -25.40 1.14
N THR A 54 -0.19 -26.42 0.36
CA THR A 54 -0.15 -27.83 0.80
C THR A 54 1.21 -28.46 0.49
N PRO A 55 1.66 -29.47 1.30
CA PRO A 55 2.91 -30.17 1.04
C PRO A 55 2.98 -30.77 -0.36
N ARG A 56 1.92 -31.44 -0.78
CA ARG A 56 1.84 -32.06 -2.11
C ARG A 56 2.01 -31.04 -3.23
N LEU A 57 1.30 -29.90 -3.14
CA LEU A 57 1.40 -28.85 -4.15
C LEU A 57 2.83 -28.28 -4.22
N LEU A 58 3.48 -28.12 -3.07
CA LEU A 58 4.87 -27.68 -3.01
C LEU A 58 5.79 -28.68 -3.72
N TYR A 59 5.66 -29.97 -3.41
CA TYR A 59 6.50 -31.02 -4.02
C TYR A 59 6.28 -31.13 -5.52
N ASP A 60 5.03 -31.15 -5.96
CA ASP A 60 4.68 -31.22 -7.38
C ASP A 60 5.18 -29.96 -8.13
N THR A 61 5.09 -28.78 -7.53
CA THR A 61 5.61 -27.53 -8.13
C THR A 61 7.13 -27.59 -8.28
N ILE A 62 7.85 -28.11 -7.28
CA ILE A 62 9.31 -28.28 -7.33
C ILE A 62 9.70 -29.24 -8.49
N LEU A 63 9.08 -30.40 -8.54
CA LEU A 63 9.40 -31.43 -9.54
C LEU A 63 9.06 -30.97 -10.96
N ASN A 64 7.86 -30.40 -11.16
CA ASN A 64 7.42 -29.86 -12.44
C ASN A 64 8.34 -28.70 -12.91
N GLY A 65 8.69 -27.78 -12.01
CA GLY A 65 9.56 -26.66 -12.35
C GLY A 65 10.97 -27.08 -12.72
N LEU A 66 11.57 -28.03 -11.97
CA LEU A 66 12.90 -28.55 -12.27
C LEU A 66 12.93 -29.38 -13.58
N SER A 67 11.83 -30.06 -13.91
CA SER A 67 11.71 -30.81 -15.16
C SER A 67 11.31 -29.97 -16.36
N HIS A 68 10.93 -28.70 -16.15
CA HIS A 68 10.25 -27.83 -17.14
C HIS A 68 8.95 -28.42 -17.68
N HIS A 69 8.28 -29.24 -16.87
CA HIS A 69 7.01 -29.82 -17.19
C HIS A 69 5.88 -28.85 -16.78
N THR A 70 5.00 -28.55 -17.71
CA THR A 70 3.80 -27.73 -17.45
C THR A 70 2.56 -28.61 -17.56
N PRO A 71 1.86 -28.92 -16.45
CA PRO A 71 0.62 -29.67 -16.49
C PRO A 71 -0.40 -28.99 -17.38
N SER A 72 -0.98 -29.69 -18.36
CA SER A 72 -2.01 -29.18 -19.24
C SER A 72 -3.37 -29.84 -18.98
N TRP A 73 -4.46 -29.14 -19.29
CA TRP A 73 -5.81 -29.68 -19.18
C TRP A 73 -6.06 -30.84 -20.15
N ASP A 74 -5.44 -30.79 -21.32
CA ASP A 74 -5.58 -31.81 -22.36
C ASP A 74 -5.03 -33.17 -21.93
N ASP A 75 -3.98 -33.14 -21.09
CA ASP A 75 -3.33 -34.34 -20.53
C ASP A 75 -3.88 -34.72 -19.14
N GLY A 76 -5.01 -34.11 -18.72
CA GLY A 76 -5.61 -34.39 -17.40
C GLY A 76 -4.83 -33.81 -16.22
N CYS A 77 -4.07 -32.73 -16.41
CA CYS A 77 -3.24 -32.06 -15.37
C CYS A 77 -2.25 -33.01 -14.69
N ARG A 78 -1.65 -33.94 -15.44
CA ARG A 78 -0.67 -34.88 -14.90
C ARG A 78 0.62 -34.16 -14.52
N ASN A 79 1.16 -34.51 -13.38
CA ASN A 79 2.47 -34.02 -12.92
C ASN A 79 3.60 -34.83 -13.54
N TRP A 80 4.83 -34.30 -13.51
CA TRP A 80 6.01 -34.99 -14.04
C TRP A 80 6.18 -36.43 -13.50
N SER A 81 5.81 -36.67 -12.24
CA SER A 81 5.86 -37.98 -11.60
C SER A 81 4.46 -38.60 -11.55
N GLU A 82 4.02 -39.28 -12.60
CA GLU A 82 2.69 -39.90 -12.67
C GLU A 82 2.53 -41.09 -11.69
N GLU A 83 3.61 -41.80 -11.40
CA GLU A 83 3.57 -43.11 -10.70
C GLU A 83 3.61 -42.97 -9.17
N THR A 84 4.05 -41.84 -8.63
CA THR A 84 4.19 -41.65 -7.19
C THR A 84 3.34 -40.49 -6.71
N ALA A 85 2.35 -40.79 -5.88
CA ALA A 85 1.67 -39.73 -5.12
C ALA A 85 2.70 -39.08 -4.20
N ASN A 86 3.06 -37.81 -4.46
CA ASN A 86 4.01 -37.04 -3.64
C ASN A 86 3.33 -36.53 -2.37
N ASP A 87 2.71 -37.44 -1.60
CA ASP A 87 1.96 -37.08 -0.40
C ASP A 87 2.85 -37.03 0.85
N SER A 88 4.06 -37.59 0.76
CA SER A 88 5.02 -37.62 1.86
C SER A 88 6.39 -37.04 1.45
N MET A 89 7.16 -36.60 2.46
CA MET A 89 8.52 -36.12 2.27
C MET A 89 9.43 -37.21 1.66
N ASP A 90 9.26 -38.48 2.09
CA ASP A 90 10.08 -39.60 1.56
C ASP A 90 9.82 -39.82 0.07
N SER A 91 8.55 -39.81 -0.35
CA SER A 91 8.17 -39.94 -1.76
C SER A 91 8.77 -38.80 -2.58
N PHE A 92 8.70 -37.58 -2.08
CA PHE A 92 9.31 -36.40 -2.72
C PHE A 92 10.85 -36.55 -2.85
N LEU A 93 11.55 -36.97 -1.79
CA LEU A 93 13.00 -37.19 -1.85
C LEU A 93 13.40 -38.22 -2.89
N HIS A 94 12.63 -39.33 -3.01
CA HIS A 94 12.85 -40.33 -4.04
C HIS A 94 12.58 -39.77 -5.44
N ALA A 95 11.49 -39.04 -5.64
CA ALA A 95 11.18 -38.43 -6.92
C ALA A 95 12.24 -37.40 -7.33
N LEU A 96 12.74 -36.59 -6.39
CA LEU A 96 13.80 -35.60 -6.65
C LEU A 96 15.14 -36.30 -7.05
N LYS A 97 15.49 -37.39 -6.40
CA LYS A 97 16.67 -38.19 -6.80
C LYS A 97 16.53 -38.82 -8.20
N SER A 98 15.33 -39.33 -8.51
CA SER A 98 15.03 -39.88 -9.84
C SER A 98 15.09 -38.79 -10.91
N LEU A 99 14.51 -37.62 -10.64
CA LEU A 99 14.57 -36.45 -11.53
C LEU A 99 16.02 -36.01 -11.77
N HIS A 100 16.82 -35.87 -10.71
CA HIS A 100 18.21 -35.47 -10.83
C HIS A 100 19.01 -36.49 -11.68
N ALA A 101 18.81 -37.80 -11.50
CA ALA A 101 19.44 -38.83 -12.31
C ALA A 101 19.03 -38.73 -13.80
N SER A 102 17.77 -38.45 -14.09
CA SER A 102 17.28 -38.20 -15.45
C SER A 102 17.96 -36.97 -16.07
N LEU A 103 18.00 -35.84 -15.35
CA LEU A 103 18.63 -34.61 -15.82
C LEU A 103 20.13 -34.76 -16.04
N CYS A 104 20.85 -35.50 -15.18
CA CYS A 104 22.26 -35.80 -15.36
C CYS A 104 22.49 -36.67 -16.60
N SER A 105 21.60 -37.64 -16.90
CA SER A 105 21.68 -38.45 -18.11
C SER A 105 21.44 -37.63 -19.38
N GLU A 106 20.52 -36.69 -19.36
CA GLU A 106 20.23 -35.80 -20.51
C GLU A 106 21.40 -34.83 -20.77
N THR A 107 21.95 -34.23 -19.74
CA THR A 107 23.01 -33.22 -19.84
C THR A 107 24.41 -33.84 -19.97
N ARG A 108 24.55 -35.11 -19.72
CA ARG A 108 25.85 -35.85 -19.68
C ARG A 108 26.85 -35.25 -18.67
N VAL A 109 26.33 -34.70 -17.57
CA VAL A 109 27.10 -34.11 -16.48
C VAL A 109 26.92 -34.99 -15.25
N ASP A 110 28.02 -35.39 -14.59
CA ASP A 110 27.96 -36.25 -13.40
C ASP A 110 27.31 -35.58 -12.19
N LYS A 111 27.40 -34.27 -12.09
CA LYS A 111 26.81 -33.45 -11.00
C LYS A 111 26.20 -32.21 -11.55
N LEU A 112 24.89 -32.10 -11.44
CA LEU A 112 24.12 -30.91 -11.83
C LEU A 112 23.66 -30.16 -10.57
N PRO A 113 24.16 -28.96 -10.29
CA PRO A 113 23.67 -28.17 -9.17
C PRO A 113 22.23 -27.75 -9.41
N LEU A 114 21.39 -27.91 -8.38
CA LEU A 114 19.98 -27.49 -8.40
C LEU A 114 19.76 -26.36 -7.41
N ALA A 115 18.97 -25.35 -7.77
CA ALA A 115 18.59 -24.28 -6.87
C ALA A 115 17.06 -24.23 -6.71
N LEU A 116 16.60 -24.21 -5.46
CA LEU A 116 15.19 -24.03 -5.10
C LEU A 116 15.04 -22.63 -4.51
N VAL A 117 14.44 -21.71 -5.24
CA VAL A 117 14.18 -20.34 -4.78
C VAL A 117 12.76 -20.27 -4.26
N ILE A 118 12.61 -20.11 -2.95
CA ILE A 118 11.31 -20.00 -2.28
C ILE A 118 11.11 -18.56 -1.83
N ASP A 119 10.13 -17.90 -2.42
CA ASP A 119 9.69 -16.58 -2.02
C ASP A 119 8.63 -16.67 -0.90
N LYS A 120 8.64 -15.71 0.01
CA LYS A 120 7.69 -15.61 1.15
C LYS A 120 7.65 -16.89 2.01
N PRO A 121 8.79 -17.38 2.51
CA PRO A 121 8.87 -18.59 3.32
C PRO A 121 8.11 -18.46 4.67
N GLU A 122 7.82 -17.25 5.13
CA GLU A 122 6.93 -17.01 6.28
C GLU A 122 5.55 -17.60 6.06
N ARG A 123 5.03 -17.60 4.84
CA ARG A 123 3.74 -18.23 4.50
C ARG A 123 3.83 -19.76 4.51
N VAL A 124 4.96 -20.29 4.07
CA VAL A 124 5.23 -21.73 4.18
C VAL A 124 5.28 -22.15 5.66
N LYS A 125 5.95 -21.38 6.53
CA LYS A 125 5.96 -21.63 7.97
C LYS A 125 4.58 -21.60 8.60
N GLU A 126 3.74 -20.61 8.25
CA GLU A 126 2.39 -20.48 8.79
C GLU A 126 1.49 -21.66 8.43
N ARG A 127 1.61 -22.18 7.20
CA ARG A 127 0.76 -23.24 6.68
C ARG A 127 1.30 -24.64 6.92
N MET A 128 2.60 -24.79 6.84
CA MET A 128 3.32 -26.07 6.87
C MET A 128 4.59 -25.97 7.74
N PRO A 129 4.44 -25.74 9.05
CA PRO A 129 5.56 -25.48 9.95
C PRO A 129 6.58 -26.65 9.98
N ASP A 130 6.11 -27.88 9.79
CA ASP A 130 6.94 -29.08 9.83
C ASP A 130 7.83 -29.27 8.60
N LEU A 131 7.53 -28.57 7.48
CA LEU A 131 8.30 -28.71 6.25
C LEU A 131 9.54 -27.81 6.19
N LEU A 132 9.54 -26.72 6.91
CA LEU A 132 10.64 -25.75 6.80
C LEU A 132 11.99 -26.37 7.24
N ALA A 133 12.00 -27.17 8.31
CA ALA A 133 13.20 -27.83 8.79
C ALA A 133 13.78 -28.85 7.78
N PRO A 134 13.01 -29.80 7.24
CA PRO A 134 13.47 -30.68 6.16
C PRO A 134 13.93 -29.96 4.91
N LEU A 135 13.28 -28.87 4.51
CA LEU A 135 13.67 -28.07 3.34
C LEU A 135 15.07 -27.46 3.53
N THR A 136 15.39 -26.93 4.72
CA THR A 136 16.73 -26.38 4.99
C THR A 136 17.83 -27.45 4.97
N ARG A 137 17.46 -28.72 5.15
CA ARG A 137 18.38 -29.88 5.15
C ARG A 137 18.26 -30.75 3.91
N LEU A 138 17.65 -30.23 2.85
CA LEU A 138 17.35 -31.01 1.65
C LEU A 138 18.59 -31.62 1.01
N ALA A 139 19.70 -30.89 0.96
CA ALA A 139 20.99 -31.40 0.46
C ALA A 139 21.50 -32.57 1.26
N GLU A 140 21.37 -32.55 2.59
CA GLU A 140 21.76 -33.68 3.45
C GLU A 140 20.86 -34.91 3.26
N LEU A 141 19.55 -34.71 3.16
CA LEU A 141 18.56 -35.77 3.00
C LEU A 141 18.63 -36.44 1.62
N THR A 142 18.91 -35.67 0.60
CA THR A 142 19.03 -36.19 -0.77
C THR A 142 20.42 -36.63 -1.11
N GLN A 143 21.46 -36.10 -0.46
CA GLN A 143 22.87 -36.21 -0.82
C GLN A 143 23.17 -35.75 -2.27
N LEU A 144 22.39 -34.74 -2.71
CA LEU A 144 22.56 -34.07 -3.99
C LEU A 144 23.08 -32.64 -3.78
N ASP A 145 23.68 -32.10 -4.82
CA ASP A 145 24.10 -30.70 -4.84
C ASP A 145 22.84 -29.77 -5.04
N VAL A 146 22.05 -29.67 -3.99
CA VAL A 146 20.82 -28.86 -3.97
C VAL A 146 21.00 -27.69 -3.00
N SER A 147 20.76 -26.48 -3.48
CA SER A 147 20.74 -25.28 -2.66
C SER A 147 19.31 -24.79 -2.48
N VAL A 148 18.89 -24.59 -1.24
CA VAL A 148 17.61 -23.94 -0.93
C VAL A 148 17.86 -22.49 -0.63
N VAL A 149 17.24 -21.59 -1.40
CA VAL A 149 17.34 -20.15 -1.26
C VAL A 149 15.99 -19.62 -0.80
N LEU A 150 15.90 -19.12 0.42
CA LEU A 150 14.70 -18.45 0.93
C LEU A 150 14.85 -16.95 0.77
N VAL A 151 13.87 -16.30 0.16
CA VAL A 151 13.81 -14.82 0.03
C VAL A 151 12.62 -14.32 0.85
N SER A 152 12.88 -13.45 1.84
CA SER A 152 11.86 -12.97 2.75
C SER A 152 12.02 -11.51 3.10
N GLU A 153 10.90 -10.85 3.38
CA GLU A 153 10.85 -9.52 3.98
C GLU A 153 11.05 -9.55 5.50
N VAL A 154 10.83 -10.73 6.09
CA VAL A 154 10.93 -10.97 7.53
C VAL A 154 12.30 -11.57 7.85
N ARG A 155 12.84 -11.30 9.02
CA ARG A 155 14.14 -11.83 9.45
C ARG A 155 14.09 -13.33 9.70
N TRP A 156 15.24 -14.00 9.54
CA TRP A 156 15.36 -15.44 9.78
C TRP A 156 14.96 -15.86 11.20
N GLU A 157 15.25 -15.04 12.20
CA GLU A 157 14.91 -15.28 13.59
C GLU A 157 13.42 -15.50 13.82
N ASP A 158 12.59 -14.80 13.04
CA ASP A 158 11.13 -14.88 13.13
C ASP A 158 10.56 -16.06 12.34
N ILE A 159 11.30 -16.55 11.32
CA ILE A 159 10.86 -17.62 10.42
C ILE A 159 11.40 -18.98 10.88
N ARG A 160 12.59 -19.02 11.44
CA ARG A 160 13.27 -20.27 11.79
C ARG A 160 12.37 -21.24 12.56
N PRO A 161 12.50 -22.56 12.28
CA PRO A 161 11.85 -23.60 13.08
C PRO A 161 12.34 -23.60 14.54
N PRO A 162 11.61 -24.26 15.45
CA PRO A 162 12.05 -24.42 16.83
C PRO A 162 13.47 -24.98 16.94
N LEU A 163 14.14 -24.67 18.04
CA LEU A 163 15.55 -24.99 18.32
C LEU A 163 16.01 -26.38 17.86
N GLY A 164 17.11 -26.43 17.12
CA GLY A 164 17.82 -27.64 16.73
C GLY A 164 17.30 -28.36 15.47
N ALA A 165 16.19 -27.90 14.88
CA ALA A 165 15.60 -28.56 13.72
C ALA A 165 16.18 -28.10 12.37
N ALA A 166 16.57 -26.86 12.24
CA ALA A 166 17.09 -26.26 11.01
C ALA A 166 18.61 -26.04 11.06
N ILE A 167 19.24 -26.00 9.88
CA ILE A 167 20.63 -25.55 9.72
C ILE A 167 20.65 -24.03 9.73
N ASP A 168 21.74 -23.43 10.23
CA ASP A 168 21.95 -21.99 10.11
C ASP A 168 22.22 -21.63 8.64
N PRO A 169 21.52 -20.61 8.10
CA PRO A 169 21.66 -20.21 6.73
C PRO A 169 22.97 -19.48 6.45
N TYR A 170 23.43 -19.53 5.19
CA TYR A 170 24.26 -18.47 4.68
C TYR A 170 23.40 -17.21 4.54
N TYR A 171 23.60 -16.25 5.45
CA TYR A 171 22.74 -15.08 5.58
C TYR A 171 23.18 -13.95 4.66
N VAL A 172 22.27 -13.40 3.90
CA VAL A 172 22.52 -12.28 3.00
C VAL A 172 21.48 -11.19 3.23
N ASP A 173 21.95 -10.03 3.68
CA ASP A 173 21.11 -8.83 3.76
C ASP A 173 21.19 -8.03 2.48
N ILE A 174 20.03 -7.73 1.91
CA ILE A 174 19.92 -6.84 0.75
C ILE A 174 19.39 -5.50 1.22
N PRO A 175 20.20 -4.43 1.07
CA PRO A 175 19.74 -3.10 1.44
C PRO A 175 18.62 -2.63 0.52
N VAL A 176 17.82 -1.69 1.03
CA VAL A 176 16.78 -1.01 0.24
C VAL A 176 17.37 -0.46 -1.07
N PRO A 177 16.70 -0.63 -2.21
CA PRO A 177 17.16 -0.10 -3.49
C PRO A 177 17.40 1.41 -3.41
N THR A 178 18.56 1.86 -3.91
CA THR A 178 18.85 3.29 -4.04
C THR A 178 18.14 3.87 -5.27
N LYS A 179 17.96 5.19 -5.29
CA LYS A 179 17.36 5.90 -6.44
C LYS A 179 18.02 5.51 -7.78
N GLU A 180 19.33 5.41 -7.79
CA GLU A 180 20.10 5.08 -8.99
C GLU A 180 19.77 3.68 -9.52
N VAL A 181 19.68 2.69 -8.62
CA VAL A 181 19.31 1.32 -8.98
C VAL A 181 17.90 1.24 -9.54
N ILE A 182 16.96 2.00 -8.97
CA ILE A 182 15.57 2.08 -9.44
C ILE A 182 15.53 2.72 -10.83
N ILE A 183 16.22 3.83 -11.04
CA ILE A 183 16.29 4.53 -12.32
C ILE A 183 16.90 3.61 -13.39
N ASP A 184 18.03 2.98 -13.11
CA ASP A 184 18.68 2.06 -14.04
C ASP A 184 17.78 0.87 -14.42
N HIS A 185 17.00 0.36 -13.45
CA HIS A 185 16.04 -0.70 -13.72
C HIS A 185 14.92 -0.24 -14.63
N LEU A 186 14.28 0.89 -14.31
CA LEU A 186 13.16 1.43 -15.09
C LEU A 186 13.55 1.81 -16.52
N VAL A 187 14.75 2.34 -16.70
CA VAL A 187 15.29 2.66 -18.03
C VAL A 187 15.57 1.39 -18.85
N LYS A 188 16.06 0.31 -18.21
CA LYS A 188 16.28 -0.98 -18.89
C LYS A 188 14.99 -1.70 -19.28
N VAL A 189 13.95 -1.58 -18.46
CA VAL A 189 12.63 -2.20 -18.72
C VAL A 189 11.83 -1.40 -19.75
N TYR A 190 12.26 -0.18 -20.04
CA TYR A 190 11.61 0.65 -21.06
C TYR A 190 11.65 -0.03 -22.43
N SER A 191 10.50 -0.51 -22.86
CA SER A 191 10.27 -1.12 -24.17
C SER A 191 9.18 -0.33 -24.89
N ASP A 192 9.48 0.92 -25.25
CA ASP A 192 8.54 1.67 -26.07
C ASP A 192 8.73 1.24 -27.55
N PRO A 193 7.68 0.72 -28.21
CA PRO A 193 7.76 0.40 -29.64
C PRO A 193 7.97 1.64 -30.50
N TYR A 194 7.89 2.84 -29.93
CA TYR A 194 7.78 4.06 -30.72
C TYR A 194 9.08 4.78 -31.04
N ASP A 195 10.17 4.67 -30.26
CA ASP A 195 11.45 5.22 -30.75
C ASP A 195 12.57 5.24 -29.70
N PRO A 196 13.80 4.89 -30.06
CA PRO A 196 15.00 5.15 -29.27
C PRO A 196 15.21 6.66 -28.99
N ILE A 197 14.56 7.53 -29.76
CA ILE A 197 14.61 9.01 -29.65
C ILE A 197 13.91 9.46 -28.34
N LEU A 198 12.85 8.78 -27.91
CA LEU A 198 12.12 9.09 -26.68
C LEU A 198 12.82 8.60 -25.41
N LEU A 199 13.80 7.69 -25.52
CA LEU A 199 14.50 7.10 -24.37
C LEU A 199 15.13 8.17 -23.47
N GLN A 200 15.70 9.21 -24.04
CA GLN A 200 16.31 10.28 -23.26
C GLN A 200 15.24 11.11 -22.52
N THR A 201 14.13 11.41 -23.18
CA THR A 201 13.00 12.13 -22.56
C THR A 201 12.36 11.27 -21.47
N TYR A 202 12.27 9.95 -21.69
CA TYR A 202 11.82 8.99 -20.67
C TYR A 202 12.77 8.96 -19.48
N THR A 203 14.07 8.96 -19.70
CA THR A 203 15.07 9.01 -18.62
C THR A 203 14.90 10.27 -17.77
N ASP A 204 14.73 11.43 -18.40
CA ASP A 204 14.48 12.71 -17.70
C ASP A 204 13.15 12.63 -16.89
N PHE A 205 12.11 12.03 -17.47
CA PHE A 205 10.83 11.79 -16.78
C PHE A 205 11.00 10.88 -15.57
N ILE A 206 11.73 9.76 -15.70
CA ILE A 206 11.96 8.82 -14.61
C ILE A 206 12.74 9.47 -13.47
N HIS A 207 13.73 10.31 -13.75
CA HIS A 207 14.40 11.06 -12.69
C HIS A 207 13.45 11.92 -11.88
N ILE A 208 12.54 12.62 -12.56
CA ILE A 208 11.53 13.46 -11.90
C ILE A 208 10.53 12.60 -11.09
N LEU A 209 10.07 11.50 -11.69
CA LEU A 209 9.13 10.57 -11.07
C LEU A 209 9.73 9.96 -9.79
N VAL A 210 10.94 9.40 -9.88
CA VAL A 210 11.62 8.76 -8.74
C VAL A 210 11.88 9.77 -7.64
N ASP A 211 12.26 11.02 -7.95
CA ASP A 211 12.46 12.06 -6.93
C ASP A 211 11.22 12.33 -6.09
N VAL A 212 10.04 12.26 -6.69
CA VAL A 212 8.77 12.44 -5.98
C VAL A 212 8.32 11.15 -5.30
N CYS A 213 8.34 10.01 -6.03
CA CYS A 213 7.83 8.73 -5.54
C CYS A 213 8.68 8.15 -4.40
N PHE A 214 9.98 8.40 -4.38
CA PHE A 214 10.90 7.86 -3.37
C PHE A 214 10.57 8.28 -1.93
N LEU A 215 9.78 9.34 -1.75
CA LEU A 215 9.26 9.75 -0.44
C LEU A 215 8.14 8.83 0.06
N TYR A 216 7.48 8.11 -0.85
CA TYR A 216 6.30 7.27 -0.58
C TYR A 216 6.63 5.78 -0.64
N THR A 217 7.39 5.38 -1.66
CA THR A 217 7.75 3.98 -1.90
C THR A 217 9.15 3.85 -2.47
N ASN A 218 9.82 2.73 -2.11
CA ASN A 218 11.13 2.36 -2.64
C ASN A 218 11.03 1.04 -3.45
N ASP A 219 9.81 0.56 -3.70
CA ASP A 219 9.58 -0.63 -4.51
C ASP A 219 9.67 -0.28 -6.01
N PRO A 220 10.63 -0.87 -6.77
CA PRO A 220 10.77 -0.61 -8.20
C PRO A 220 9.54 -1.00 -9.00
N HIS A 221 8.82 -2.07 -8.64
CA HIS A 221 7.60 -2.50 -9.34
C HIS A 221 6.46 -1.51 -9.17
N GLU A 222 6.29 -0.96 -7.96
CA GLU A 222 5.28 0.06 -7.72
C GLU A 222 5.59 1.34 -8.50
N ILE A 223 6.86 1.76 -8.53
CA ILE A 223 7.30 2.91 -9.31
C ILE A 223 7.16 2.65 -10.82
N GLN A 224 7.46 1.44 -11.29
CA GLN A 224 7.24 1.02 -12.69
C GLN A 224 5.77 1.11 -13.07
N TYR A 225 4.88 0.63 -12.20
CA TYR A 225 3.45 0.74 -12.39
C TYR A 225 3.00 2.22 -12.51
N ILE A 226 3.47 3.08 -11.60
CA ILE A 226 3.18 4.52 -11.62
C ILE A 226 3.75 5.16 -12.89
N SER A 227 4.95 4.77 -13.32
CA SER A 227 5.57 5.29 -14.55
C SER A 227 4.77 4.94 -15.80
N SER A 228 4.31 3.68 -15.91
CA SER A 228 3.48 3.23 -17.03
C SER A 228 2.16 4.00 -17.12
N ALA A 229 1.54 4.28 -15.97
CA ALA A 229 0.29 5.01 -15.92
C ALA A 229 0.46 6.51 -16.27
N ARG A 230 1.59 7.12 -15.89
CA ARG A 230 1.79 8.57 -16.03
C ARG A 230 2.59 9.00 -17.27
N TRP A 231 3.34 8.09 -17.87
CA TRP A 231 4.17 8.38 -19.05
C TRP A 231 3.37 8.86 -20.26
N PRO A 232 2.26 8.20 -20.67
CA PRO A 232 1.51 8.63 -21.85
C PRO A 232 1.06 10.09 -21.74
N GLY A 233 0.68 10.48 -20.55
CA GLY A 233 0.27 11.82 -20.28
C GLY A 233 1.39 12.85 -20.30
N PHE A 234 2.53 12.52 -19.76
CA PHE A 234 3.69 13.40 -19.77
C PHE A 234 4.20 13.69 -21.20
N ILE A 235 4.23 12.66 -22.06
CA ILE A 235 4.75 12.77 -23.42
C ILE A 235 3.73 13.37 -24.41
N LYS A 236 2.44 13.30 -24.13
CA LYS A 236 1.37 13.73 -25.04
C LYS A 236 1.56 15.15 -25.60
N PRO A 237 1.88 16.21 -24.81
CA PRO A 237 2.10 17.55 -25.35
C PRO A 237 3.24 17.62 -26.36
N VAL A 238 4.29 16.79 -26.16
CA VAL A 238 5.44 16.73 -27.06
C VAL A 238 5.06 16.04 -28.37
N LEU A 239 4.30 14.95 -28.31
CA LEU A 239 3.82 14.25 -29.49
C LEU A 239 2.80 15.09 -30.27
N ASP A 240 1.91 15.80 -29.60
CA ASP A 240 0.95 16.71 -30.23
C ASP A 240 1.65 17.88 -30.94
N ALA A 241 2.71 18.44 -30.32
CA ALA A 241 3.52 19.47 -30.97
C ALA A 241 4.25 18.93 -32.21
N HIS A 242 4.83 17.73 -32.12
CA HIS A 242 5.45 17.07 -33.26
C HIS A 242 4.44 16.81 -34.40
N ARG A 243 3.24 16.29 -34.06
CA ARG A 243 2.16 16.07 -35.04
C ARG A 243 1.76 17.38 -35.76
N MET A 244 1.62 18.46 -35.01
CA MET A 244 1.34 19.79 -35.61
C MET A 244 2.44 20.24 -36.56
N ASN A 245 3.72 19.98 -36.22
CA ASN A 245 4.85 20.30 -37.10
C ASN A 245 4.84 19.45 -38.36
N VAL A 246 4.50 18.17 -38.27
CA VAL A 246 4.33 17.26 -39.42
C VAL A 246 3.16 17.70 -40.31
N GLU A 247 2.03 18.09 -39.72
CA GLU A 247 0.88 18.60 -40.46
C GLU A 247 1.13 19.98 -41.12
N ALA A 248 2.05 20.78 -40.58
CA ALA A 248 2.43 22.07 -41.12
C ALA A 248 3.53 21.97 -42.19
N ALA A 249 4.22 20.83 -42.29
CA ALA A 249 5.19 20.56 -43.34
C ALA A 249 4.47 20.32 -44.67
N GLU A 250 4.95 20.92 -45.77
CA GLU A 250 4.40 20.67 -47.10
C GLU A 250 4.68 19.23 -47.54
N ASP A 251 3.76 18.65 -48.31
CA ASP A 251 3.78 17.23 -48.76
C ASP A 251 5.15 16.85 -49.36
N GLY A 252 5.94 16.10 -48.56
CA GLY A 252 7.20 15.50 -49.03
C GLY A 252 8.43 15.66 -48.12
N ASP A 253 8.37 16.51 -47.12
CA ASP A 253 9.48 16.65 -46.17
C ASP A 253 9.28 15.69 -44.97
N GLU A 254 10.20 14.73 -44.80
CA GLU A 254 10.30 13.93 -43.58
C GLU A 254 10.72 14.84 -42.43
N VAL A 255 9.79 15.15 -41.54
CA VAL A 255 10.07 15.92 -40.31
C VAL A 255 10.61 14.96 -39.25
N ASP A 256 11.92 15.00 -39.03
CA ASP A 256 12.57 14.27 -37.97
C ASP A 256 12.01 14.70 -36.60
N PHE A 257 11.83 13.74 -35.68
CA PHE A 257 11.42 14.04 -34.31
C PHE A 257 12.49 14.87 -33.61
N GLU A 258 12.19 16.13 -33.32
CA GLU A 258 13.09 17.01 -32.60
C GLU A 258 12.86 16.85 -31.07
N ARG A 259 13.97 16.60 -30.35
CA ARG A 259 13.92 16.48 -28.89
C ARG A 259 13.36 17.78 -28.28
N PRO A 260 12.44 17.69 -27.30
CA PRO A 260 11.91 18.88 -26.66
C PRO A 260 13.02 19.72 -26.01
N SER A 261 12.93 21.03 -26.19
CA SER A 261 13.90 21.97 -25.62
C SER A 261 13.88 21.90 -24.09
N THR A 262 14.99 22.28 -23.45
CA THR A 262 15.10 22.33 -21.99
C THR A 262 14.02 23.19 -21.33
N GLU A 263 13.55 24.22 -22.03
CA GLU A 263 12.48 25.11 -21.58
C GLU A 263 11.13 24.37 -21.54
N VAL A 264 10.82 23.60 -22.59
CA VAL A 264 9.62 22.77 -22.66
C VAL A 264 9.64 21.70 -21.54
N LEU A 265 10.78 21.03 -21.33
CA LEU A 265 10.94 20.04 -20.25
C LEU A 265 10.78 20.67 -18.86
N LEU A 266 11.31 21.86 -18.63
CA LEU A 266 11.13 22.57 -17.36
C LEU A 266 9.67 22.97 -17.15
N ARG A 267 8.95 23.40 -18.19
CA ARG A 267 7.53 23.71 -18.12
C ARG A 267 6.70 22.47 -17.80
N LEU A 268 6.95 21.37 -18.50
CA LEU A 268 6.30 20.07 -18.22
C LEU A 268 6.57 19.59 -16.78
N THR A 269 7.81 19.70 -16.32
CA THR A 269 8.19 19.31 -14.96
C THR A 269 7.46 20.13 -13.91
N ARG A 270 7.32 21.44 -14.14
CA ARG A 270 6.64 22.36 -13.21
C ARG A 270 5.17 21.99 -13.01
N HIS A 271 4.50 21.55 -14.07
CA HIS A 271 3.10 21.10 -13.99
C HIS A 271 2.97 19.65 -13.52
N PHE A 272 3.87 18.78 -13.95
CA PHE A 272 3.83 17.36 -13.65
C PHE A 272 4.02 17.05 -12.15
N LYS A 273 4.98 17.70 -11.48
CA LYS A 273 5.27 17.42 -10.04
C LYS A 273 4.06 17.58 -9.13
N PRO A 274 3.29 18.69 -9.16
CA PRO A 274 2.08 18.82 -8.34
C PRO A 274 1.00 17.80 -8.70
N SER A 275 0.76 17.57 -10.01
CA SER A 275 -0.19 16.58 -10.50
C SER A 275 0.17 15.16 -10.05
N LEU A 276 1.46 14.80 -10.08
CA LEU A 276 1.94 13.52 -9.57
C LEU A 276 1.73 13.39 -8.07
N SER A 277 2.02 14.42 -7.27
CA SER A 277 1.80 14.37 -5.82
C SER A 277 0.33 14.15 -5.47
N LEU A 278 -0.59 14.84 -6.15
CA LEU A 278 -2.04 14.63 -5.98
C LEU A 278 -2.46 13.21 -6.39
N ALA A 279 -1.94 12.71 -7.52
CA ALA A 279 -2.24 11.35 -7.96
C ALA A 279 -1.75 10.29 -6.95
N LEU A 280 -0.57 10.49 -6.34
CA LEU A 280 -0.04 9.60 -5.30
C LEU A 280 -0.86 9.67 -4.02
N GLU A 281 -1.33 10.85 -3.62
CA GLU A 281 -2.24 11.00 -2.48
C GLU A 281 -3.57 10.26 -2.66
N GLN A 282 -4.05 10.10 -3.89
CA GLN A 282 -5.22 9.28 -4.22
C GLN A 282 -4.88 7.78 -4.27
N LEU A 283 -3.67 7.40 -4.72
CA LEU A 283 -3.25 6.00 -4.82
C LEU A 283 -3.02 5.36 -3.46
N TYR A 284 -2.34 6.05 -2.55
CA TYR A 284 -1.88 5.44 -1.28
C TYR A 284 -2.98 5.05 -0.30
N PRO A 285 -4.13 5.72 -0.20
CA PRO A 285 -5.24 5.23 0.61
C PRO A 285 -5.83 3.90 0.13
N ARG A 286 -5.48 3.43 -1.09
CA ARG A 286 -5.94 2.16 -1.66
C ARG A 286 -7.47 2.05 -1.71
N LEU A 287 -8.16 3.16 -1.89
CA LEU A 287 -9.63 3.21 -1.97
C LEU A 287 -10.15 2.86 -3.36
N THR A 288 -9.28 2.90 -4.36
CA THR A 288 -9.60 2.58 -5.75
C THR A 288 -8.75 1.40 -6.22
N ASN A 289 -9.26 0.68 -7.23
CA ASN A 289 -8.49 -0.33 -7.93
C ASN A 289 -7.34 0.34 -8.69
N ALA A 290 -6.17 -0.32 -8.73
CA ALA A 290 -4.99 0.16 -9.43
C ALA A 290 -5.27 0.48 -10.91
N ALA A 291 -6.04 -0.37 -11.61
CA ALA A 291 -6.41 -0.15 -13.01
C ALA A 291 -7.31 1.08 -13.20
N ASP A 292 -8.24 1.32 -12.29
CA ASP A 292 -9.14 2.48 -12.33
C ASP A 292 -8.37 3.77 -12.02
N TRP A 293 -7.45 3.73 -11.05
CA TRP A 293 -6.55 4.84 -10.76
C TRP A 293 -5.67 5.18 -11.98
N ALA A 294 -5.06 4.19 -12.62
CA ALA A 294 -4.25 4.40 -13.81
C ALA A 294 -5.04 5.09 -14.92
N ARG A 295 -6.25 4.58 -15.20
CA ARG A 295 -7.16 5.11 -16.22
C ARG A 295 -7.62 6.54 -15.93
N ALA A 296 -7.95 6.85 -14.67
CA ALA A 296 -8.33 8.18 -14.25
C ALA A 296 -7.17 9.19 -14.40
N ASN A 297 -5.94 8.76 -14.08
CA ASN A 297 -4.77 9.62 -14.14
C ASN A 297 -4.09 9.69 -15.51
N GLU A 298 -4.41 8.81 -16.44
CA GLU A 298 -3.97 8.88 -17.83
C GLU A 298 -4.61 10.07 -18.57
N SER A 299 -5.87 10.38 -18.27
CA SER A 299 -6.63 11.48 -18.90
C SER A 299 -6.21 12.87 -18.41
N ASP A 300 -5.72 13.00 -17.18
CA ASP A 300 -5.33 14.30 -16.58
C ASP A 300 -4.18 15.01 -17.31
N ALA A 301 -3.45 14.29 -18.10
CA ALA A 301 -2.40 14.86 -18.92
C ALA A 301 -2.92 15.80 -20.02
N ALA A 302 -4.15 15.66 -20.45
CA ALA A 302 -4.80 16.58 -21.38
C ALA A 302 -5.10 17.95 -20.74
N SER A 303 -5.22 18.01 -19.42
CA SER A 303 -5.44 19.26 -18.66
C SER A 303 -4.17 20.09 -18.48
N LEU A 304 -2.98 19.49 -18.64
CA LEU A 304 -1.69 20.20 -18.62
C LEU A 304 -1.55 21.24 -19.74
N ALA A 305 -2.36 21.14 -20.79
CA ALA A 305 -2.37 22.07 -21.92
C ALA A 305 -3.26 23.31 -21.68
N LYS A 306 -4.11 23.30 -20.63
CA LYS A 306 -4.96 24.45 -20.28
C LYS A 306 -4.40 25.12 -19.04
N ASP A 307 -4.09 26.41 -19.19
CA ASP A 307 -3.53 27.27 -18.11
C ASP A 307 -4.47 27.49 -16.90
N ASP A 308 -5.63 26.84 -16.88
CA ASP A 308 -6.62 26.94 -15.81
C ASP A 308 -6.59 25.67 -14.94
N LEU A 309 -5.71 25.65 -13.94
CA LEU A 309 -5.85 24.77 -12.76
C LEU A 309 -7.04 25.24 -11.91
N SER A 310 -8.23 25.21 -12.47
CA SER A 310 -9.44 25.30 -11.66
C SER A 310 -9.62 23.94 -11.00
N SER A 311 -9.67 23.93 -9.68
CA SER A 311 -9.92 22.80 -8.78
C SER A 311 -11.24 22.05 -9.04
N SER A 312 -11.89 22.30 -10.17
CA SER A 312 -13.18 21.73 -10.57
C SER A 312 -13.07 20.37 -11.27
N ASP A 313 -11.91 20.03 -11.88
CA ASP A 313 -11.78 18.80 -12.68
C ASP A 313 -11.37 17.56 -11.87
N LEU A 314 -11.05 17.75 -10.58
CA LEU A 314 -10.83 16.65 -9.61
C LEU A 314 -12.13 15.98 -9.13
N LYS A 315 -13.30 16.40 -9.65
CA LYS A 315 -14.62 15.93 -9.18
C LYS A 315 -15.08 14.60 -9.79
N ASP A 316 -14.41 14.09 -10.80
CA ASP A 316 -14.81 12.83 -11.47
C ASP A 316 -14.22 11.56 -10.85
N THR A 317 -13.34 11.67 -9.85
CA THR A 317 -13.01 10.54 -8.99
C THR A 317 -14.20 10.27 -8.08
N LEU A 318 -14.66 9.03 -8.02
CA LEU A 318 -15.72 8.58 -7.11
C LEU A 318 -15.52 9.26 -5.74
N PRO A 319 -16.52 10.02 -5.25
CA PRO A 319 -16.37 10.72 -3.99
C PRO A 319 -16.03 9.71 -2.90
N LEU A 320 -15.14 10.08 -1.99
CA LEU A 320 -14.71 9.23 -0.87
C LEU A 320 -15.94 8.67 -0.10
N SER A 321 -17.05 9.41 -0.12
CA SER A 321 -18.35 8.99 0.42
C SER A 321 -18.91 7.72 -0.21
N ALA A 322 -18.66 7.48 -1.50
CA ALA A 322 -19.16 6.29 -2.20
C ALA A 322 -18.30 5.06 -1.94
N SER A 323 -17.04 5.22 -1.54
CA SER A 323 -16.07 4.13 -1.35
C SER A 323 -15.95 3.63 0.09
N LEU A 324 -16.36 4.42 1.08
CA LEU A 324 -16.23 4.07 2.50
C LEU A 324 -17.56 3.64 3.11
N PRO A 325 -17.57 2.59 3.97
CA PRO A 325 -18.72 2.25 4.80
C PRO A 325 -19.18 3.44 5.65
N ARG A 326 -20.49 3.58 5.87
CA ARG A 326 -21.09 4.68 6.63
C ARG A 326 -20.43 4.92 8.01
N LEU A 327 -20.16 3.85 8.75
CA LEU A 327 -19.46 3.94 10.03
C LEU A 327 -18.06 4.55 9.90
N SER A 328 -17.31 4.13 8.87
CA SER A 328 -15.96 4.66 8.60
C SER A 328 -16.00 6.15 8.24
N GLN A 329 -17.04 6.61 7.56
CA GLN A 329 -17.26 8.04 7.28
C GLN A 329 -17.48 8.82 8.58
N PHE A 330 -18.32 8.34 9.51
CA PHE A 330 -18.50 8.97 10.82
C PHE A 330 -17.20 9.00 11.63
N ILE A 331 -16.40 7.91 11.60
CA ILE A 331 -15.10 7.85 12.28
C ILE A 331 -14.14 8.91 11.72
N LEU A 332 -14.10 9.11 10.41
CA LEU A 332 -13.24 10.14 9.79
C LEU A 332 -13.66 11.55 10.17
N ILE A 333 -14.98 11.85 10.17
CA ILE A 333 -15.49 13.15 10.60
C ILE A 333 -15.17 13.40 12.09
N ALA A 334 -15.37 12.38 12.94
CA ALA A 334 -15.02 12.47 14.36
C ALA A 334 -13.52 12.69 14.58
N ALA A 335 -12.67 12.01 13.83
CA ALA A 335 -11.23 12.17 13.88
C ALA A 335 -10.77 13.55 13.40
N TYR A 336 -11.39 14.08 12.35
CA TYR A 336 -11.11 15.42 11.87
C TYR A 336 -11.46 16.47 12.93
N ILE A 337 -12.66 16.38 13.50
CA ILE A 337 -13.11 17.27 14.58
C ILE A 337 -12.18 17.17 15.79
N ALA A 338 -11.80 15.94 16.21
CA ALA A 338 -10.85 15.71 17.31
C ALA A 338 -9.48 16.33 17.04
N SER A 339 -9.02 16.32 15.78
CA SER A 339 -7.73 16.90 15.38
C SER A 339 -7.75 18.42 15.35
N MET A 340 -8.85 19.01 14.90
CA MET A 340 -8.94 20.47 14.68
C MET A 340 -9.43 21.23 15.89
N ASN A 341 -10.25 20.63 16.75
CA ASN A 341 -10.81 21.29 17.91
C ASN A 341 -9.92 21.10 19.16
N PRO A 342 -9.79 22.12 20.00
CA PRO A 342 -9.14 21.96 21.31
C PRO A 342 -10.05 21.12 22.23
N PRO A 343 -9.49 20.28 23.15
CA PRO A 343 -10.28 19.44 24.06
C PRO A 343 -11.30 20.21 24.91
N LYS A 344 -11.04 21.46 25.19
CA LYS A 344 -11.93 22.35 25.97
C LYS A 344 -13.28 22.65 25.28
N SER A 345 -13.36 22.46 23.98
CA SER A 345 -14.60 22.68 23.22
C SER A 345 -15.56 21.50 23.29
N ASP A 346 -15.08 20.29 23.67
CA ASP A 346 -15.84 19.04 23.55
C ASP A 346 -17.11 19.03 24.41
N LEU A 347 -17.02 19.47 25.66
CA LEU A 347 -18.18 19.58 26.56
C LEU A 347 -19.29 20.49 25.98
N ARG A 348 -18.89 21.57 25.30
CA ARG A 348 -19.85 22.52 24.72
C ARG A 348 -20.46 22.00 23.43
N LEU A 349 -19.67 21.28 22.61
CA LEU A 349 -20.11 20.81 21.29
C LEU A 349 -20.82 19.46 21.36
N PHE A 350 -20.41 18.58 22.29
CA PHE A 350 -20.84 17.18 22.37
C PHE A 350 -21.45 16.80 23.71
N GLY A 351 -21.77 17.79 24.58
CA GLY A 351 -22.45 17.53 25.85
C GLY A 351 -23.84 16.93 25.65
N ARG A 352 -24.14 15.84 26.34
CA ARG A 352 -25.42 15.09 26.25
C ARG A 352 -26.52 15.62 27.18
N ALA A 353 -26.18 16.49 28.13
CA ALA A 353 -27.15 17.03 29.07
C ALA A 353 -28.20 17.94 28.37
N ALA A 354 -29.46 17.80 28.75
CA ALA A 354 -30.57 18.53 28.13
C ALA A 354 -30.40 20.06 28.20
N ASP A 355 -29.75 20.57 29.25
CA ASP A 355 -29.47 22.00 29.42
C ASP A 355 -28.35 22.50 28.53
N ASP A 356 -27.37 21.64 28.20
CA ASP A 356 -26.26 21.98 27.32
C ASP A 356 -26.70 22.10 25.85
N LYS A 357 -27.72 21.31 25.43
CA LYS A 357 -28.28 21.42 24.06
C LYS A 357 -28.92 22.80 23.78
N LYS A 358 -29.46 23.46 24.77
CA LYS A 358 -30.04 24.84 24.64
C LYS A 358 -28.95 25.89 24.48
N HIS A 359 -27.77 25.69 25.05
CA HIS A 359 -26.61 26.59 24.91
C HIS A 359 -25.88 26.44 23.57
N ARG A 360 -25.98 25.28 22.95
CA ARG A 360 -25.33 24.93 21.67
C ARG A 360 -25.82 25.76 20.49
N ARG A 361 -27.09 26.12 20.47
CA ARG A 361 -27.78 26.80 19.34
C ARG A 361 -27.91 28.31 19.46
N ARG A 362 -27.37 28.94 20.49
CA ARG A 362 -27.40 30.41 20.56
C ARG A 362 -26.25 30.96 19.74
N PRO A 363 -26.52 31.62 18.59
CA PRO A 363 -25.52 32.46 17.95
C PRO A 363 -25.05 33.47 18.97
N VAL A 364 -23.74 33.55 19.21
CA VAL A 364 -23.15 34.59 20.06
C VAL A 364 -23.53 35.91 19.42
N LYS A 365 -24.58 36.61 19.96
CA LYS A 365 -24.85 37.97 19.61
C LYS A 365 -23.57 38.75 19.88
N ARG A 366 -22.99 39.32 18.81
CA ARG A 366 -21.92 40.30 18.90
C ARG A 366 -22.29 41.34 19.95
N GLN A 367 -21.78 41.23 21.15
CA GLN A 367 -21.68 42.36 22.05
C GLN A 367 -20.51 43.21 21.53
N MET A 368 -20.84 44.06 20.54
CA MET A 368 -20.06 45.26 20.32
C MET A 368 -20.32 46.17 21.50
N ALA A 369 -19.39 46.24 22.42
CA ALA A 369 -19.10 47.46 23.20
C ALA A 369 -17.90 47.21 24.14
N ASN A 370 -16.84 47.95 23.93
CA ASN A 370 -15.84 48.36 24.93
C ASN A 370 -15.06 47.26 25.68
N ALA A 371 -14.40 46.37 24.99
CA ALA A 371 -13.28 45.61 25.56
C ALA A 371 -11.96 46.24 25.08
N LYS A 372 -11.19 46.79 26.00
CA LYS A 372 -9.81 47.25 25.77
C LYS A 372 -8.99 46.10 25.15
N PRO A 373 -8.19 46.35 24.12
CA PRO A 373 -7.37 45.32 23.52
C PRO A 373 -6.37 44.80 24.57
N LYS A 374 -6.55 43.53 25.00
CA LYS A 374 -5.52 42.83 25.76
C LYS A 374 -4.39 42.55 24.78
N SER A 375 -3.25 43.22 24.99
CA SER A 375 -1.98 43.01 24.27
C SER A 375 -1.39 41.67 24.64
N GLY A 376 -1.93 40.60 24.05
CA GLY A 376 -1.33 39.27 24.02
C GLY A 376 -0.97 38.92 22.59
N PRO A 377 0.04 38.10 22.33
CA PRO A 377 0.38 37.69 20.98
C PRO A 377 -0.86 37.06 20.30
N ALA A 378 -1.14 37.50 19.08
CA ALA A 378 -2.29 37.05 18.31
C ALA A 378 -2.30 35.51 18.26
N LYS A 379 -3.31 34.87 18.84
CA LYS A 379 -3.44 33.40 18.82
C LYS A 379 -3.73 32.99 17.39
N ILE A 380 -2.81 32.28 16.79
CA ILE A 380 -2.97 31.70 15.45
C ILE A 380 -4.14 30.71 15.51
N PRO A 381 -5.17 30.82 14.62
CA PRO A 381 -6.23 29.85 14.55
C PRO A 381 -5.72 28.41 14.36
N GLN A 382 -6.31 27.44 15.06
CA GLN A 382 -5.87 26.05 15.07
C GLN A 382 -5.77 25.44 13.65
N ARG A 383 -6.64 25.87 12.73
CA ARG A 383 -6.63 25.43 11.32
C ARG A 383 -5.32 25.70 10.59
N PHE A 384 -4.54 26.71 11.01
CA PHE A 384 -3.24 27.03 10.43
C PHE A 384 -2.09 26.26 11.10
N LEU A 385 -2.32 25.69 12.28
CA LEU A 385 -1.34 24.87 13.00
C LEU A 385 -1.35 23.39 12.53
N GLY A 386 -2.33 23.01 11.72
CA GLY A 386 -2.53 21.65 11.26
C GLY A 386 -3.17 20.73 12.30
N PRO A 387 -3.41 19.45 11.94
CA PRO A 387 -4.10 18.48 12.79
C PRO A 387 -3.27 18.14 14.03
N SER A 388 -3.85 18.25 15.21
CA SER A 388 -3.23 17.87 16.49
C SER A 388 -3.52 16.41 16.83
N PRO A 389 -2.60 15.71 17.55
CA PRO A 389 -2.86 14.34 18.02
C PRO A 389 -3.93 14.34 19.11
N PHE A 390 -4.74 13.28 19.12
CA PHE A 390 -5.83 13.08 20.09
C PHE A 390 -5.87 11.63 20.60
N PRO A 391 -6.33 11.37 21.85
CA PRO A 391 -6.47 10.02 22.36
C PRO A 391 -7.70 9.29 21.75
N LEU A 392 -7.62 7.96 21.66
CA LEU A 392 -8.69 7.11 21.14
C LEU A 392 -10.01 7.30 21.90
N GLU A 393 -9.96 7.44 23.21
CA GLU A 393 -11.12 7.71 24.07
C GLU A 393 -11.91 8.96 23.63
N ARG A 394 -11.19 10.03 23.28
CA ARG A 394 -11.80 11.26 22.75
C ARG A 394 -12.48 11.03 21.40
N LEU A 395 -11.86 10.25 20.51
CA LEU A 395 -12.47 9.89 19.24
C LEU A 395 -13.79 9.15 19.43
N ILE A 396 -13.78 8.13 20.32
CA ILE A 396 -14.96 7.32 20.62
C ILE A 396 -16.10 8.17 21.21
N ALA A 397 -15.77 9.09 22.12
CA ALA A 397 -16.76 9.98 22.73
C ALA A 397 -17.42 10.93 21.70
N ILE A 398 -16.62 11.52 20.79
CA ILE A 398 -17.13 12.38 19.72
C ILE A 398 -17.95 11.54 18.72
N LEU A 399 -17.48 10.35 18.36
CA LEU A 399 -18.19 9.43 17.46
C LEU A 399 -19.55 9.06 18.04
N GLY A 400 -19.64 8.73 19.32
CA GLY A 400 -20.91 8.39 19.99
C GLY A 400 -21.92 9.54 19.88
N SER A 401 -21.49 10.78 20.12
CA SER A 401 -22.39 11.94 20.00
C SER A 401 -22.82 12.20 18.55
N LEU A 402 -21.93 12.03 17.57
CA LEU A 402 -22.26 12.22 16.16
C LEU A 402 -23.26 11.17 15.65
N VAL A 403 -23.03 9.88 16.00
CA VAL A 403 -23.93 8.78 15.63
C VAL A 403 -25.30 8.94 16.30
N GLU A 404 -25.35 9.33 17.56
CA GLU A 404 -26.61 9.54 18.28
C GLU A 404 -27.46 10.65 17.64
N GLU A 405 -26.82 11.72 17.15
CA GLU A 405 -27.53 12.88 16.57
C GLU A 405 -27.91 12.72 15.10
N ASN A 406 -27.10 12.00 14.31
CA ASN A 406 -27.22 12.00 12.85
C ASN A 406 -27.50 10.63 12.25
N ASP A 407 -27.45 9.53 13.03
CA ASP A 407 -27.77 8.20 12.50
C ASP A 407 -29.22 7.81 12.82
N PRO A 408 -30.10 7.64 11.81
CA PRO A 408 -31.47 7.24 12.01
C PRO A 408 -31.58 5.84 12.64
N ILE A 409 -30.65 4.93 12.35
CA ILE A 409 -30.63 3.57 12.91
C ILE A 409 -30.35 3.61 14.42
N ALA A 410 -29.39 4.42 14.86
CA ALA A 410 -29.11 4.61 16.29
C ALA A 410 -30.29 5.23 17.02
N SER A 411 -31.03 6.15 16.37
CA SER A 411 -32.25 6.74 16.89
C SER A 411 -33.38 5.70 17.08
N GLU A 412 -33.53 4.74 16.16
CA GLU A 412 -34.50 3.66 16.27
C GLU A 412 -34.13 2.65 17.34
N ILE A 413 -32.88 2.29 17.49
CA ILE A 413 -32.37 1.40 18.56
C ILE A 413 -32.61 2.06 19.92
N ASN A 414 -32.34 3.34 20.08
CA ASN A 414 -32.61 4.07 21.30
C ASN A 414 -34.12 4.13 21.62
N LYS A 415 -34.99 4.24 20.61
CA LYS A 415 -36.45 4.19 20.76
C LYS A 415 -36.93 2.77 21.10
N ALA A 416 -36.42 1.73 20.43
CA ALA A 416 -36.80 0.34 20.70
C ALA A 416 -36.40 -0.10 22.11
N THR A 417 -35.23 0.37 22.58
CA THR A 417 -34.82 0.14 23.99
C THR A 417 -35.69 0.90 24.98
N SER A 418 -36.43 1.95 24.54
CA SER A 418 -37.34 2.73 25.39
C SER A 418 -38.71 2.07 25.64
N LEU A 419 -39.01 0.97 24.97
CA LEU A 419 -40.33 0.26 25.06
C LEU A 419 -40.38 -0.88 26.07
N ALA A 420 -39.48 -0.98 27.05
CA ALA A 420 -39.58 -1.95 28.13
C ALA A 420 -40.70 -1.58 29.11
N PRO A 421 -41.55 -2.53 29.53
CA PRO A 421 -42.83 -2.26 30.20
C PRO A 421 -42.79 -1.93 31.70
N ASP A 422 -41.62 -1.86 32.32
CA ASP A 422 -41.53 -1.64 33.78
C ASP A 422 -40.92 -0.26 34.10
N GLY A 423 -41.76 0.58 34.69
CA GLY A 423 -41.61 1.97 35.07
C GLY A 423 -40.48 2.36 36.04
N LEU A 424 -39.27 1.92 35.82
CA LEU A 424 -38.05 2.41 36.47
C LEU A 424 -37.18 3.17 35.45
N ASP A 425 -37.47 4.44 35.37
CA ASP A 425 -36.84 5.39 34.45
C ASP A 425 -35.44 5.86 34.92
N PHE A 426 -34.52 4.91 35.13
CA PHE A 426 -33.09 5.20 35.28
C PHE A 426 -32.34 4.84 34.00
N ARG A 427 -32.62 5.56 32.91
CA ARG A 427 -31.89 5.39 31.67
C ARG A 427 -30.90 6.51 31.48
N ILE A 428 -29.66 6.14 31.29
CA ILE A 428 -28.60 7.10 30.88
C ILE A 428 -28.82 7.42 29.40
N PRO A 429 -29.01 8.70 29.03
CA PRO A 429 -29.14 9.07 27.63
C PRO A 429 -27.91 8.64 26.83
N GLY A 430 -28.11 7.91 25.72
CA GLY A 430 -27.03 7.46 24.85
C GLY A 430 -26.39 6.13 25.21
N GLU A 431 -26.89 5.38 26.20
CA GLU A 431 -26.34 4.08 26.61
C GLU A 431 -26.29 3.06 25.46
N GLY A 432 -27.34 3.00 24.63
CA GLY A 432 -27.37 2.13 23.45
C GLY A 432 -26.32 2.51 22.42
N THR A 433 -26.10 3.79 22.20
CA THR A 433 -25.08 4.31 21.28
C THR A 433 -23.66 4.05 21.81
N ASP A 434 -23.46 4.20 23.13
CA ASP A 434 -22.18 3.90 23.76
C ASP A 434 -21.82 2.42 23.64
N TYR A 435 -22.82 1.54 23.76
CA TYR A 435 -22.62 0.11 23.53
C TYR A 435 -22.25 -0.19 22.08
N GLU A 436 -22.94 0.40 21.09
CA GLU A 436 -22.61 0.22 19.66
C GLU A 436 -21.21 0.72 19.31
N VAL A 437 -20.81 1.87 19.85
CA VAL A 437 -19.52 2.50 19.57
C VAL A 437 -18.35 1.74 20.20
N THR A 438 -18.59 0.97 21.27
CA THR A 438 -17.56 0.12 21.89
C THR A 438 -17.42 -1.26 21.25
N ARG A 439 -18.22 -1.60 20.23
CA ARG A 439 -18.13 -2.88 19.53
C ARG A 439 -16.80 -3.06 18.82
N VAL A 440 -16.36 -4.31 18.73
CA VAL A 440 -15.12 -4.72 18.02
C VAL A 440 -15.08 -4.20 16.58
N GLY A 441 -16.24 -4.09 15.91
CA GLY A 441 -16.35 -3.57 14.55
C GLY A 441 -15.86 -2.12 14.39
N VAL A 442 -16.04 -1.27 15.41
CA VAL A 442 -15.54 0.11 15.40
C VAL A 442 -14.01 0.12 15.45
N TYR A 443 -13.41 -0.69 16.32
CA TYR A 443 -11.94 -0.81 16.39
C TYR A 443 -11.35 -1.41 15.13
N ALA A 444 -12.02 -2.38 14.51
CA ALA A 444 -11.64 -2.94 13.22
C ALA A 444 -11.67 -1.86 12.11
N SER A 445 -12.72 -1.02 12.08
CA SER A 445 -12.81 0.11 11.14
C SER A 445 -11.71 1.15 11.37
N ILE A 446 -11.37 1.45 12.63
CA ILE A 446 -10.25 2.35 12.98
C ILE A 446 -8.92 1.75 12.51
N ALA A 447 -8.70 0.44 12.71
CA ALA A 447 -7.50 -0.24 12.22
C ALA A 447 -7.42 -0.21 10.69
N GLN A 448 -8.53 -0.45 9.99
CA GLN A 448 -8.63 -0.33 8.54
C GLN A 448 -8.30 1.09 8.05
N LEU A 449 -8.90 2.13 8.66
CA LEU A 449 -8.60 3.52 8.32
C LEU A 449 -7.13 3.89 8.60
N THR A 450 -6.52 3.24 9.59
CA THR A 450 -5.08 3.41 9.87
C THR A 450 -4.22 2.73 8.81
N SER A 451 -4.59 1.54 8.35
CA SER A 451 -3.90 0.85 7.25
C SER A 451 -4.01 1.63 5.92
N LEU A 452 -5.14 2.29 5.69
CA LEU A 452 -5.37 3.20 4.56
C LEU A 452 -4.68 4.57 4.71
N ARG A 453 -3.98 4.82 5.81
CA ARG A 453 -3.32 6.09 6.16
C ARG A 453 -4.26 7.31 6.23
N LEU A 454 -5.56 7.10 6.31
CA LEU A 454 -6.55 8.14 6.57
C LEU A 454 -6.50 8.60 8.04
N LEU A 455 -6.14 7.68 8.93
CA LEU A 455 -5.75 7.95 10.31
C LEU A 455 -4.29 7.56 10.51
N VAL A 456 -3.56 8.32 11.32
CA VAL A 456 -2.17 8.04 11.67
C VAL A 456 -2.07 7.78 13.16
N ARG A 457 -1.64 6.60 13.54
CA ARG A 457 -1.30 6.28 14.94
C ARG A 457 0.05 6.90 15.28
N THR A 458 0.11 7.74 16.31
CA THR A 458 1.34 8.44 16.72
C THR A 458 2.06 7.74 17.86
N THR A 459 1.39 6.84 18.60
CA THR A 459 2.00 5.98 19.61
C THR A 459 2.63 4.75 19.01
N SER A 460 3.77 4.29 19.57
CA SER A 460 4.40 3.05 19.15
C SER A 460 3.47 1.85 19.36
N VAL A 461 3.61 0.83 18.51
CA VAL A 461 2.78 -0.40 18.54
C VAL A 461 2.96 -1.18 19.85
N ASP A 462 4.13 -1.06 20.48
CA ASP A 462 4.50 -1.78 21.72
C ASP A 462 3.71 -1.31 22.95
N LYS A 463 3.08 -0.12 22.89
CA LYS A 463 2.19 0.34 23.97
C LYS A 463 0.78 -0.21 23.73
N LEU A 464 0.49 -1.32 24.39
CA LEU A 464 -0.77 -2.06 24.32
C LEU A 464 -1.96 -1.40 25.02
N ASP A 465 -1.77 -0.28 25.71
CA ASP A 465 -2.83 0.46 26.40
C ASP A 465 -3.80 1.05 25.37
N GLY A 466 -4.81 0.25 25.00
CA GLY A 466 -5.72 0.51 23.89
C GLY A 466 -6.38 1.90 23.92
N LEU A 467 -6.84 2.36 25.08
CA LEU A 467 -7.55 3.64 25.22
C LEU A 467 -6.64 4.87 25.23
N SER A 468 -5.38 4.72 25.65
CA SER A 468 -4.38 5.80 25.65
C SER A 468 -3.64 5.96 24.33
N ALA A 469 -3.95 5.13 23.31
CA ALA A 469 -3.37 5.26 21.99
C ALA A 469 -3.71 6.62 21.38
N MET A 470 -2.68 7.31 20.87
CA MET A 470 -2.82 8.62 20.24
C MET A 470 -2.92 8.48 18.74
N PHE A 471 -3.88 9.18 18.16
CA PHE A 471 -4.12 9.23 16.73
C PHE A 471 -4.06 10.66 16.22
N LYS A 472 -3.88 10.81 14.93
CA LYS A 472 -3.90 12.08 14.21
C LYS A 472 -4.64 11.85 12.89
N CYS A 473 -5.41 12.82 12.44
CA CYS A 473 -5.97 12.79 11.10
C CYS A 473 -4.84 12.84 10.06
N GLY A 474 -4.92 12.06 9.01
CA GLY A 474 -3.91 12.03 7.96
C GLY A 474 -3.69 13.42 7.35
N SER A 475 -2.48 13.72 6.91
CA SER A 475 -2.13 15.00 6.29
C SER A 475 -2.07 14.84 4.77
N GLY A 476 -3.20 14.69 4.11
CA GLY A 476 -3.26 14.53 2.66
C GLY A 476 -4.59 15.02 2.08
N ALA A 477 -4.74 14.99 0.75
CA ALA A 477 -5.97 15.40 0.06
C ALA A 477 -7.23 14.69 0.61
N PRO A 478 -7.19 13.37 0.97
CA PRO A 478 -8.35 12.67 1.52
C PRO A 478 -8.82 13.21 2.87
N SER A 479 -7.98 13.93 3.59
CA SER A 479 -8.28 14.52 4.90
C SER A 479 -8.41 16.05 4.85
N SER A 480 -8.52 16.61 3.64
CA SER A 480 -8.73 18.04 3.47
C SER A 480 -10.11 18.45 3.97
N TYR A 481 -10.27 19.73 4.34
CA TYR A 481 -11.55 20.26 4.80
C TYR A 481 -12.68 20.03 3.80
N GLU A 482 -12.43 20.18 2.51
CA GLU A 482 -13.42 20.02 1.45
C GLU A 482 -13.95 18.58 1.36
N VAL A 483 -13.08 17.60 1.40
CA VAL A 483 -13.44 16.18 1.36
C VAL A 483 -14.24 15.78 2.61
N ILE A 484 -13.81 16.23 3.79
CA ILE A 484 -14.54 15.95 5.04
C ILE A 484 -15.90 16.69 5.05
N LEU A 485 -15.99 17.87 4.43
CA LEU A 485 -17.25 18.59 4.28
C LEU A 485 -18.22 17.83 3.37
N ASP A 486 -17.75 17.25 2.28
CA ASP A 486 -18.57 16.43 1.38
C ASP A 486 -19.04 15.13 2.05
N LEU A 487 -18.15 14.47 2.83
CA LEU A 487 -18.55 13.34 3.68
C LEU A 487 -19.63 13.74 4.69
N ALA A 488 -19.46 14.88 5.36
CA ALA A 488 -20.41 15.39 6.35
C ALA A 488 -21.77 15.70 5.73
N ARG A 489 -21.79 16.27 4.52
CA ARG A 489 -23.03 16.50 3.75
C ARG A 489 -23.75 15.20 3.42
N GLY A 490 -23.00 14.15 3.03
CA GLY A 490 -23.57 12.83 2.74
C GLY A 490 -24.18 12.13 3.96
N LEU A 491 -23.83 12.56 5.18
CA LEU A 491 -24.32 12.03 6.45
C LEU A 491 -25.25 13.00 7.21
N ASP A 492 -25.66 14.10 6.60
CA ASP A 492 -26.47 15.16 7.21
C ASP A 492 -25.83 15.81 8.45
N VAL A 493 -24.49 15.80 8.53
CA VAL A 493 -23.73 16.43 9.63
C VAL A 493 -23.36 17.86 9.27
N SER A 494 -23.75 18.83 10.09
CA SER A 494 -23.35 20.24 9.91
C SER A 494 -21.93 20.50 10.42
N LEU A 495 -20.92 20.12 9.65
CA LEU A 495 -19.49 20.26 10.01
C LEU A 495 -19.09 21.70 10.42
N PRO A 496 -19.54 22.78 9.73
CA PRO A 496 -19.19 24.15 10.11
C PRO A 496 -19.60 24.54 11.55
N ASP A 497 -20.71 23.98 12.05
CA ASP A 497 -21.20 24.25 13.41
C ASP A 497 -20.41 23.50 14.48
N LEU A 498 -19.70 22.46 14.08
CA LEU A 498 -18.91 21.58 14.97
C LEU A 498 -17.42 21.95 15.02
N ILE A 499 -16.96 22.85 14.16
CA ILE A 499 -15.57 23.32 14.18
C ILE A 499 -15.44 24.55 15.08
N TRP A 500 -14.47 24.47 16.00
CA TRP A 500 -14.16 25.56 16.92
C TRP A 500 -13.31 26.65 16.24
N ASP A 501 -13.92 27.78 15.89
CA ASP A 501 -13.20 28.90 15.31
C ASP A 501 -12.87 29.93 16.41
N ASN A 502 -11.61 30.00 16.83
CA ASN A 502 -11.14 30.97 17.81
C ASN A 502 -11.25 32.43 17.34
N ALA A 503 -11.43 32.66 16.02
CA ALA A 503 -11.54 33.98 15.44
C ALA A 503 -12.92 34.65 15.72
N ALA A 504 -13.92 33.86 16.13
CA ALA A 504 -15.26 34.41 16.46
C ALA A 504 -15.39 34.85 17.93
N MET A 505 -14.34 34.65 18.76
CA MET A 505 -14.35 34.93 20.18
C MET A 505 -13.29 35.99 20.60
N GLY A 506 -12.67 36.72 19.66
CA GLY A 506 -11.75 37.83 19.91
C GLY A 506 -12.39 39.17 19.69
#